data_7b6b4dc1427b210ceddce89ac2251644
#
_entry.id   7b6b4dc1427b210ceddce89ac2251644
#
_cell.length_a   1.000
_cell.length_b   1.000
_cell.length_c   1.000
_cell.angle_alpha   90.00
_cell.angle_beta   90.00
_cell.angle_gamma   90.00
#
_symmetry.space_group_name_H-M   'P 1'
#
loop_
_entity.id
_entity.type
_entity.pdbx_description
1 polymer ?
#
loop_
_entity_poly.entity_id
_entity_poly.type
_entity_poly.pdbx_seq_one_letter_code
_entity_poly.pdbx_strand_id
1 'polypeptide(L)'
;MYDGGADIIFHAAGASGSGLFEAAVEARGDNENIWAIGVDSDQYKLVPEDQQKIMLTSMIKKVDVAVAGAITDFDNGSTEGGVTSFDLEAGGVDYSTSGGFVDDISGDIDKLKEQIISGEIEVPITPQG
;
A
#
# COMPACT_ATOMS: atom_id res chain seq x y z
N MET A 1 -16.08 12.32 -1.80
CA MET A 1 -15.96 11.28 -0.76
C MET A 1 -15.72 11.92 0.60
N TYR A 2 -14.74 12.81 0.74
CA TYR A 2 -14.52 13.57 1.99
C TYR A 2 -15.74 14.41 2.37
N ASP A 3 -16.42 15.08 1.43
CA ASP A 3 -17.68 15.82 1.69
C ASP A 3 -18.83 14.88 2.17
N GLY A 4 -18.70 13.59 1.92
CA GLY A 4 -19.64 12.57 2.39
C GLY A 4 -19.27 11.96 3.75
N GLY A 5 -18.24 12.50 4.42
CA GLY A 5 -17.82 12.10 5.76
C GLY A 5 -16.77 10.98 5.79
N ALA A 6 -16.10 10.68 4.67
CA ALA A 6 -14.93 9.82 4.69
C ALA A 6 -13.75 10.58 5.30
N ASP A 7 -13.06 9.98 6.24
CA ASP A 7 -11.86 10.51 6.88
C ASP A 7 -10.57 9.90 6.30
N ILE A 8 -10.60 8.63 5.88
CA ILE A 8 -9.48 7.92 5.25
C ILE A 8 -9.94 7.36 3.91
N ILE A 9 -9.20 7.64 2.85
CA ILE A 9 -9.47 7.08 1.52
C ILE A 9 -8.22 6.36 0.99
N PHE A 10 -8.40 5.07 0.68
CA PHE A 10 -7.42 4.28 -0.06
C PHE A 10 -7.78 4.28 -1.55
N HIS A 11 -6.82 4.56 -2.41
CA HIS A 11 -7.02 4.43 -3.85
C HIS A 11 -6.27 3.22 -4.43
N ALA A 12 -6.92 2.50 -5.33
CA ALA A 12 -6.31 1.44 -6.13
C ALA A 12 -6.34 1.84 -7.61
N ALA A 13 -5.86 3.07 -7.93
CA ALA A 13 -6.11 3.75 -9.20
C ALA A 13 -4.84 4.22 -9.92
N GLY A 14 -3.67 3.73 -9.51
CA GLY A 14 -2.39 4.10 -10.12
C GLY A 14 -2.19 5.62 -10.19
N ALA A 15 -1.80 6.15 -11.34
CA ALA A 15 -1.53 7.58 -11.52
C ALA A 15 -2.75 8.49 -11.29
N SER A 16 -3.97 7.98 -11.42
CA SER A 16 -5.20 8.75 -11.13
C SER A 16 -5.35 9.08 -9.63
N GLY A 17 -4.59 8.44 -8.77
CA GLY A 17 -4.57 8.71 -7.33
C GLY A 17 -4.05 10.11 -6.96
N SER A 18 -3.32 10.80 -7.84
CA SER A 18 -2.84 12.15 -7.59
C SER A 18 -3.98 13.13 -7.26
N GLY A 19 -5.12 13.00 -7.94
CA GLY A 19 -6.31 13.81 -7.65
C GLY A 19 -6.90 13.56 -6.26
N LEU A 20 -6.71 12.36 -5.68
CA LEU A 20 -7.11 12.10 -4.30
C LEU A 20 -6.27 12.92 -3.31
N PHE A 21 -4.97 13.04 -3.55
CA PHE A 21 -4.09 13.77 -2.64
C PHE A 21 -4.40 15.27 -2.63
N GLU A 22 -4.69 15.84 -3.81
CA GLU A 22 -5.16 17.23 -3.91
C GLU A 22 -6.48 17.42 -3.15
N ALA A 23 -7.45 16.52 -3.35
CA ALA A 23 -8.74 16.55 -2.66
C ALA A 23 -8.58 16.36 -1.13
N ALA A 24 -7.64 15.52 -0.69
CA ALA A 24 -7.36 15.32 0.74
C ALA A 24 -6.75 16.57 1.38
N VAL A 25 -5.83 17.25 0.69
CA VAL A 25 -5.27 18.52 1.17
C VAL A 25 -6.36 19.59 1.31
N GLU A 26 -7.24 19.71 0.31
CA GLU A 26 -8.36 20.66 0.33
C GLU A 26 -9.34 20.33 1.47
N ALA A 27 -9.72 19.06 1.61
CA ALA A 27 -10.67 18.62 2.63
C ALA A 27 -10.11 18.69 4.06
N ARG A 28 -8.79 18.51 4.22
CA ARG A 28 -8.13 18.55 5.52
C ARG A 28 -8.31 19.89 6.20
N GLY A 29 -8.00 21.01 5.55
CA GLY A 29 -8.07 22.33 6.18
C GLY A 29 -7.52 22.31 7.61
N ASP A 30 -8.41 22.59 8.58
CA ASP A 30 -8.11 22.49 10.02
C ASP A 30 -8.46 21.10 10.63
N ASN A 31 -8.98 20.15 9.82
CA ASN A 31 -9.35 18.82 10.26
C ASN A 31 -8.18 17.84 10.10
N GLU A 32 -7.41 17.61 11.15
CA GLU A 32 -6.25 16.70 11.13
C GLU A 32 -6.58 15.23 10.90
N ASN A 33 -7.86 14.84 10.89
CA ASN A 33 -8.30 13.46 10.71
C ASN A 33 -8.56 13.08 9.24
N ILE A 34 -8.24 13.92 8.28
CA ILE A 34 -8.37 13.61 6.85
C ILE A 34 -7.06 13.03 6.33
N TRP A 35 -7.15 11.82 5.75
CA TRP A 35 -6.01 11.06 5.30
C TRP A 35 -6.22 10.42 3.94
N ALA A 36 -5.12 10.17 3.23
CA ALA A 36 -5.08 9.34 2.04
C ALA A 36 -4.07 8.19 2.22
N ILE A 37 -4.39 7.04 1.64
CA ILE A 37 -3.48 5.90 1.55
C ILE A 37 -3.05 5.74 0.10
N GLY A 38 -1.74 5.76 -0.13
CA GLY A 38 -1.14 5.60 -1.45
C GLY A 38 -1.02 4.14 -1.89
N VAL A 39 -0.51 3.93 -3.11
CA VAL A 39 -0.38 2.60 -3.72
C VAL A 39 0.89 2.50 -4.57
N ASP A 40 1.32 1.27 -4.81
CA ASP A 40 2.43 0.84 -5.66
C ASP A 40 3.82 1.16 -5.08
N SER A 41 4.09 2.40 -4.73
CA SER A 41 5.36 2.86 -4.16
C SER A 41 5.12 3.67 -2.88
N ASP A 42 6.19 3.98 -2.17
CA ASP A 42 6.14 4.92 -1.05
C ASP A 42 5.87 6.34 -1.55
N GLN A 43 4.58 6.66 -1.72
CA GLN A 43 4.15 7.91 -2.33
C GLN A 43 4.43 9.13 -1.45
N TYR A 44 4.60 8.95 -0.13
CA TYR A 44 5.07 10.03 0.74
C TYR A 44 6.36 10.70 0.24
N LYS A 45 7.28 9.91 -0.31
CA LYS A 45 8.57 10.40 -0.85
C LYS A 45 8.47 11.01 -2.24
N LEU A 46 7.33 10.83 -2.92
CA LEU A 46 7.12 11.25 -4.31
C LEU A 46 6.23 12.48 -4.43
N VAL A 47 5.44 12.79 -3.40
CA VAL A 47 4.52 13.93 -3.40
C VAL A 47 5.19 15.19 -2.82
N PRO A 48 4.68 16.40 -3.16
CA PRO A 48 5.12 17.65 -2.55
C PRO A 48 4.87 17.67 -1.03
N GLU A 49 5.60 18.53 -0.32
CA GLU A 49 5.57 18.62 1.16
C GLU A 49 4.17 18.91 1.73
N ASP A 50 3.36 19.67 1.03
CA ASP A 50 1.98 19.96 1.44
C ASP A 50 1.09 18.71 1.40
N GLN A 51 1.33 17.80 0.45
CA GLN A 51 0.63 16.52 0.35
C GLN A 51 1.19 15.47 1.31
N GLN A 52 2.44 15.56 1.74
CA GLN A 52 3.00 14.62 2.71
C GLN A 52 2.21 14.58 4.02
N LYS A 53 1.60 15.68 4.41
CA LYS A 53 0.82 15.82 5.65
C LYS A 53 -0.47 14.99 5.68
N ILE A 54 -0.98 14.61 4.50
CA ILE A 54 -2.22 13.82 4.37
C ILE A 54 -1.92 12.35 4.02
N MET A 55 -0.66 11.99 3.81
CA MET A 55 -0.26 10.63 3.45
C MET A 55 -0.13 9.75 4.70
N LEU A 56 -1.19 9.03 5.07
CA LEU A 56 -1.18 8.14 6.23
C LEU A 56 -0.14 7.02 6.07
N THR A 57 -0.17 6.36 4.93
CA THR A 57 0.75 5.29 4.51
C THR A 57 0.62 5.06 3.00
N SER A 58 1.35 4.10 2.47
CA SER A 58 1.17 3.58 1.11
C SER A 58 1.25 2.06 1.13
N MET A 59 0.36 1.38 0.41
CA MET A 59 0.53 -0.04 0.09
C MET A 59 1.59 -0.16 -0.99
N ILE A 60 2.68 -0.85 -0.67
CA ILE A 60 3.86 -0.96 -1.54
C ILE A 60 3.81 -2.29 -2.29
N LYS A 61 3.96 -2.23 -3.61
CA LYS A 61 4.26 -3.39 -4.45
C LYS A 61 5.76 -3.40 -4.74
N LYS A 62 6.45 -4.39 -4.20
CA LYS A 62 7.89 -4.57 -4.38
C LYS A 62 8.17 -5.26 -5.73
N VAL A 63 7.98 -4.51 -6.81
CA VAL A 63 8.21 -4.99 -8.18
C VAL A 63 9.67 -5.42 -8.39
N ASP A 64 10.60 -4.80 -7.71
CA ASP A 64 12.01 -5.16 -7.68
C ASP A 64 12.22 -6.60 -7.18
N VAL A 65 11.51 -7.04 -6.15
CA VAL A 65 11.54 -8.43 -5.66
C VAL A 65 11.05 -9.39 -6.72
N ALA A 66 9.94 -9.08 -7.39
CA ALA A 66 9.37 -9.91 -8.44
C ALA A 66 10.32 -10.03 -9.65
N VAL A 67 10.90 -8.91 -10.09
CA VAL A 67 11.84 -8.87 -11.20
C VAL A 67 13.13 -9.62 -10.85
N ALA A 68 13.69 -9.40 -9.67
CA ALA A 68 14.89 -10.10 -9.20
C ALA A 68 14.65 -11.62 -9.11
N GLY A 69 13.49 -12.03 -8.60
CA GLY A 69 13.09 -13.44 -8.56
C GLY A 69 13.03 -14.07 -9.95
N ALA A 70 12.33 -13.42 -10.88
CA ALA A 70 12.22 -13.93 -12.25
C ALA A 70 13.58 -14.04 -12.96
N ILE A 71 14.50 -13.10 -12.74
CA ILE A 71 15.86 -13.15 -13.30
C ILE A 71 16.64 -14.32 -12.67
N THR A 72 16.53 -14.51 -11.36
CA THR A 72 17.19 -15.59 -10.64
C THR A 72 16.70 -16.96 -11.12
N ASP A 73 15.40 -17.13 -11.31
CA ASP A 73 14.81 -18.37 -11.81
C ASP A 73 15.26 -18.67 -13.24
N PHE A 74 15.37 -17.64 -14.07
CA PHE A 74 15.90 -17.78 -15.43
C PHE A 74 17.36 -18.23 -15.43
N ASP A 75 18.21 -17.59 -14.61
CA ASP A 75 19.64 -17.93 -14.51
C ASP A 75 19.88 -19.34 -13.98
N ASN A 76 19.04 -19.79 -13.07
CA ASN A 76 19.07 -21.15 -12.51
C ASN A 76 18.42 -22.20 -13.40
N GLY A 77 17.79 -21.82 -14.51
CA GLY A 77 17.07 -22.73 -15.40
C GLY A 77 15.78 -23.30 -14.80
N SER A 78 15.21 -22.61 -13.80
CA SER A 78 13.99 -23.01 -13.07
C SER A 78 12.75 -22.22 -13.52
N THR A 79 12.84 -21.48 -14.61
CA THR A 79 11.70 -20.70 -15.15
C THR A 79 10.56 -21.63 -15.57
N GLU A 80 9.41 -21.50 -14.92
CA GLU A 80 8.19 -22.21 -15.29
C GLU A 80 7.18 -21.24 -15.90
N GLY A 81 6.37 -21.72 -16.84
CA GLY A 81 5.25 -20.96 -17.39
C GLY A 81 4.07 -20.96 -16.43
N GLY A 82 3.35 -19.84 -16.35
CA GLY A 82 2.17 -19.73 -15.50
C GLY A 82 2.05 -18.38 -14.80
N VAL A 83 1.32 -18.38 -13.67
CA VAL A 83 1.15 -17.21 -12.80
C VAL A 83 1.93 -17.44 -11.52
N THR A 84 2.83 -16.51 -11.21
CA THR A 84 3.56 -16.50 -9.93
C THR A 84 2.98 -15.37 -9.06
N SER A 85 2.60 -15.68 -7.82
CA SER A 85 2.13 -14.69 -6.86
C SER A 85 3.30 -14.17 -6.03
N PHE A 86 3.38 -12.87 -5.88
CA PHE A 86 4.33 -12.19 -4.99
C PHE A 86 3.52 -11.48 -3.90
N ASP A 87 3.12 -12.25 -2.91
CA ASP A 87 2.31 -11.84 -1.77
C ASP A 87 3.15 -11.38 -0.55
N LEU A 88 2.54 -11.34 0.64
CA LEU A 88 3.22 -10.97 1.88
C LEU A 88 4.30 -11.99 2.27
N GLU A 89 4.06 -13.30 2.07
CA GLU A 89 5.01 -14.36 2.38
C GLU A 89 6.24 -14.29 1.46
N ALA A 90 6.01 -14.02 0.17
CA ALA A 90 7.08 -13.82 -0.82
C ALA A 90 7.77 -12.45 -0.67
N GLY A 91 7.31 -11.59 0.22
CA GLY A 91 7.82 -10.24 0.39
C GLY A 91 7.52 -9.30 -0.78
N GLY A 92 6.53 -9.63 -1.62
CA GLY A 92 6.16 -8.85 -2.82
C GLY A 92 5.28 -7.64 -2.52
N VAL A 93 4.67 -7.58 -1.34
CA VAL A 93 3.86 -6.44 -0.88
C VAL A 93 4.22 -6.04 0.54
N ASP A 94 4.02 -4.76 0.86
CA ASP A 94 4.31 -4.20 2.17
C ASP A 94 3.53 -2.90 2.38
N TYR A 95 3.77 -2.20 3.50
CA TYR A 95 3.26 -0.85 3.73
C TYR A 95 4.39 0.12 4.08
N SER A 96 4.17 1.43 3.89
CA SER A 96 5.13 2.47 4.22
C SER A 96 4.94 2.98 5.65
N THR A 97 6.05 3.21 6.34
CA THR A 97 6.08 3.94 7.62
C THR A 97 6.58 5.39 7.45
N SER A 98 6.77 5.86 6.21
CA SER A 98 7.23 7.22 5.95
C SER A 98 6.26 8.25 6.50
N GLY A 99 6.79 9.28 7.14
CA GLY A 99 6.00 10.29 7.85
C GLY A 99 5.70 9.94 9.31
N GLY A 100 5.84 8.68 9.73
CA GLY A 100 5.65 8.24 11.12
C GLY A 100 4.17 8.19 11.58
N PHE A 101 3.21 8.37 10.67
CA PHE A 101 1.78 8.47 11.03
C PHE A 101 1.14 7.14 11.42
N VAL A 102 1.82 6.03 11.18
CA VAL A 102 1.37 4.67 11.55
C VAL A 102 2.29 3.98 12.57
N ASP A 103 3.26 4.69 13.13
CA ASP A 103 4.27 4.10 14.02
C ASP A 103 3.64 3.50 15.28
N ASP A 104 2.61 4.13 15.82
CA ASP A 104 1.90 3.68 17.03
C ASP A 104 1.07 2.42 16.82
N ILE A 105 0.68 2.13 15.59
CA ILE A 105 -0.11 0.93 15.20
C ILE A 105 0.70 -0.08 14.38
N SER A 106 1.96 0.21 14.08
CA SER A 106 2.81 -0.66 13.23
C SER A 106 2.90 -2.08 13.75
N GLY A 107 3.01 -2.26 15.09
CA GLY A 107 3.03 -3.58 15.71
C GLY A 107 1.73 -4.36 15.55
N ASP A 108 0.58 -3.71 15.44
CA ASP A 108 -0.69 -4.40 15.17
C ASP A 108 -0.84 -4.71 13.68
N ILE A 109 -0.37 -3.85 12.79
CA ILE A 109 -0.30 -4.13 11.35
C ILE A 109 0.61 -5.34 11.09
N ASP A 110 1.77 -5.41 11.73
CA ASP A 110 2.71 -6.52 11.56
C ASP A 110 2.13 -7.84 12.06
N LYS A 111 1.38 -7.85 13.17
CA LYS A 111 0.62 -9.04 13.61
C LYS A 111 -0.41 -9.49 12.57
N LEU A 112 -1.14 -8.56 11.96
CA LEU A 112 -2.09 -8.90 10.90
C LEU A 112 -1.38 -9.49 9.67
N LYS A 113 -0.20 -8.97 9.31
CA LYS A 113 0.64 -9.55 8.25
C LYS A 113 1.03 -11.00 8.59
N GLU A 114 1.48 -11.25 9.81
CA GLU A 114 1.83 -12.60 10.27
C GLU A 114 0.62 -13.56 10.24
N GLN A 115 -0.54 -13.10 10.64
CA GLN A 115 -1.78 -13.89 10.59
C GLN A 115 -2.23 -14.21 9.15
N ILE A 116 -2.01 -13.31 8.20
CA ILE A 116 -2.26 -13.57 6.78
C ILE A 116 -1.25 -14.60 6.24
N ILE A 117 0.04 -14.43 6.54
CA ILE A 117 1.11 -15.35 6.11
C ILE A 117 0.88 -16.76 6.68
N SER A 118 0.46 -16.84 7.95
CA SER A 118 0.18 -18.15 8.59
C SER A 118 -1.13 -18.79 8.13
N GLY A 119 -1.97 -18.07 7.38
CA GLY A 119 -3.30 -18.53 6.96
C GLY A 119 -4.38 -18.45 8.03
N GLU A 120 -4.10 -17.81 9.18
CA GLU A 120 -5.11 -17.53 10.21
C GLU A 120 -6.16 -16.53 9.70
N ILE A 121 -5.72 -15.57 8.89
CA ILE A 121 -6.59 -14.65 8.15
C ILE A 121 -6.52 -14.98 6.67
N GLU A 122 -7.67 -15.34 6.10
CA GLU A 122 -7.80 -15.55 4.66
C GLU A 122 -8.26 -14.25 3.97
N VAL A 123 -7.45 -13.74 3.05
CA VAL A 123 -7.79 -12.56 2.25
C VAL A 123 -8.61 -12.99 1.04
N PRO A 124 -9.87 -12.54 0.89
CA PRO A 124 -10.70 -12.92 -0.24
C PRO A 124 -10.11 -12.39 -1.56
N ILE A 125 -10.05 -13.26 -2.57
CA ILE A 125 -9.58 -12.90 -3.93
C ILE A 125 -10.70 -12.36 -4.83
N THR A 126 -11.95 -12.43 -4.36
CA THR A 126 -13.13 -11.89 -5.05
C THR A 126 -13.87 -10.95 -4.12
N PRO A 127 -14.46 -9.84 -4.65
CA PRO A 127 -15.29 -8.97 -3.84
C PRO A 127 -16.42 -9.75 -3.17
N GLN A 128 -16.58 -9.57 -1.88
CA GLN A 128 -17.72 -10.09 -1.13
C GLN A 128 -18.82 -9.03 -1.21
N GLY A 129 -19.96 -9.40 -1.81
CA GLY A 129 -21.14 -8.54 -1.98
C GLY A 129 -21.93 -8.34 -0.68
#